data_e8be7b9eb4b07dfb6ae94a6f1da302ce
#
_entry.id   e8be7b9eb4b07dfb6ae94a6f1da302ce
#
_cell.length_a   1.000
_cell.length_b   1.000
_cell.length_c   1.000
_cell.angle_alpha   90.00
_cell.angle_beta   90.00
_cell.angle_gamma   90.00
#
_symmetry.space_group_name_H-M   'P 1'
#
loop_
_entity.id
_entity.type
_entity.pdbx_description
1 polymer ?
#
loop_
_entity_poly.entity_id
_entity_poly.type
_entity_poly.pdbx_seq_one_letter_code
_entity_poly.pdbx_strand_id
1 'polypeptide(L)'
;MFAHGDRLTRRDLETISDERRRYELVDGTLLVSPSPRPLHQRVVARLLAALTPVCPADCEVLPAPVDVVLDEFTVMIPDVVIGRRETFTERALVGVPVLAVEVVSPSSRHIDRFLKPARLALAGCPYYWVIEPNEPALSCFRLVDGEYVLDGEATGDDVVRLEVPYRLELRPADLVSTY
;
A
#
# COMPACT_ATOMS: atom_id res chain seq x y z
N MET A 1 -4.38 -27.30 6.40
CA MET A 1 -3.63 -26.91 7.60
C MET A 1 -2.16 -26.91 7.21
N PHE A 2 -1.53 -25.73 7.14
CA PHE A 2 -0.12 -25.62 6.72
C PHE A 2 0.77 -26.12 7.87
N ALA A 3 1.85 -26.86 7.54
CA ALA A 3 2.81 -27.31 8.54
C ALA A 3 3.60 -26.12 9.12
N HIS A 4 3.92 -26.19 10.41
CA HIS A 4 4.65 -25.13 11.10
C HIS A 4 6.09 -25.09 10.57
N GLY A 5 6.47 -24.02 9.84
CA GLY A 5 7.83 -23.81 9.34
C GLY A 5 8.00 -23.87 7.83
N ASP A 6 6.98 -24.21 7.05
CA ASP A 6 7.06 -24.17 5.59
C ASP A 6 6.84 -22.74 5.07
N ARG A 7 7.65 -22.30 4.10
CA ARG A 7 7.39 -21.08 3.34
C ARG A 7 6.15 -21.31 2.48
N LEU A 8 5.13 -20.48 2.70
CA LEU A 8 3.92 -20.52 1.89
C LEU A 8 4.14 -19.84 0.54
N THR A 9 3.47 -20.36 -0.47
CA THR A 9 3.50 -19.83 -1.82
C THR A 9 2.19 -19.12 -2.16
N ARG A 10 2.18 -18.36 -3.24
CA ARG A 10 0.96 -17.79 -3.81
C ARG A 10 -0.12 -18.86 -4.04
N ARG A 11 0.25 -20.07 -4.47
CA ARG A 11 -0.70 -21.17 -4.68
C ARG A 11 -1.35 -21.60 -3.38
N ASP A 12 -0.61 -21.60 -2.28
CA ASP A 12 -1.16 -21.90 -0.95
C ASP A 12 -2.16 -20.83 -0.53
N LEU A 13 -1.86 -19.53 -0.81
CA LEU A 13 -2.76 -18.42 -0.55
C LEU A 13 -4.09 -18.58 -1.30
N GLU A 14 -4.07 -19.01 -2.56
CA GLU A 14 -5.26 -19.25 -3.39
C GLU A 14 -6.15 -20.39 -2.84
N THR A 15 -5.67 -21.23 -1.93
CA THR A 15 -6.45 -22.30 -1.29
C THR A 15 -7.25 -21.82 -0.08
N ILE A 16 -7.01 -20.60 0.40
CA ILE A 16 -7.71 -20.05 1.57
C ILE A 16 -9.11 -19.61 1.16
N SER A 17 -10.12 -20.23 1.75
CA SER A 17 -11.54 -19.99 1.41
C SER A 17 -12.24 -18.96 2.30
N ASP A 18 -11.59 -18.41 3.34
CA ASP A 18 -12.19 -17.40 4.21
C ASP A 18 -12.03 -15.99 3.61
N GLU A 19 -13.03 -15.53 2.88
CA GLU A 19 -13.06 -14.21 2.23
C GLU A 19 -13.30 -13.03 3.20
N ARG A 20 -13.50 -13.30 4.50
CA ARG A 20 -13.79 -12.24 5.49
C ARG A 20 -12.54 -11.54 6.02
N ARG A 21 -11.37 -12.03 5.67
CA ARG A 21 -10.07 -11.49 6.10
C ARG A 21 -9.18 -11.24 4.90
N ARG A 22 -8.21 -10.35 5.07
CA ARG A 22 -7.17 -10.09 4.09
C ARG A 22 -5.98 -10.99 4.41
N TYR A 23 -5.52 -11.71 3.42
CA TYR A 23 -4.40 -12.64 3.51
C TYR A 23 -3.30 -12.18 2.59
N GLU A 24 -2.11 -11.95 3.13
CA GLU A 24 -0.93 -11.50 2.41
C GLU A 24 0.22 -12.47 2.68
N LEU A 25 1.18 -12.53 1.77
CA LEU A 25 2.44 -13.24 1.97
C LEU A 25 3.61 -12.27 1.89
N VAL A 26 4.50 -12.34 2.86
CA VAL A 26 5.78 -11.64 2.81
C VAL A 26 6.88 -12.67 3.05
N ASP A 27 7.67 -12.94 2.01
CA ASP A 27 8.72 -13.97 2.00
C ASP A 27 8.25 -15.37 2.48
N GLY A 28 7.01 -15.72 2.14
CA GLY A 28 6.36 -16.97 2.50
C GLY A 28 5.74 -16.99 3.91
N THR A 29 5.76 -15.88 4.62
CA THR A 29 5.07 -15.73 5.91
C THR A 29 3.66 -15.19 5.68
N LEU A 30 2.65 -15.90 6.20
CA LEU A 30 1.25 -15.50 6.09
C LEU A 30 0.94 -14.37 7.08
N LEU A 31 0.47 -13.26 6.56
CA LEU A 31 -0.08 -12.15 7.31
C LEU A 31 -1.60 -12.16 7.18
N VAL A 32 -2.31 -11.97 8.29
CA VAL A 32 -3.77 -11.95 8.31
C VAL A 32 -4.25 -10.66 8.94
N SER A 33 -4.95 -9.85 8.15
CA SER A 33 -5.46 -8.55 8.58
C SER A 33 -6.98 -8.57 8.76
N PRO A 34 -7.51 -7.92 9.83
CA PRO A 34 -8.94 -7.77 10.02
C PRO A 34 -9.53 -6.78 9.01
N SER A 35 -10.87 -6.75 8.93
CA SER A 35 -11.58 -5.75 8.15
C SER A 35 -11.24 -4.32 8.61
N PRO A 36 -11.05 -3.38 7.68
CA PRO A 36 -10.68 -2.00 8.01
C PRO A 36 -11.83 -1.25 8.69
N ARG A 37 -11.46 -0.27 9.53
CA ARG A 37 -12.41 0.63 10.21
C ARG A 37 -12.92 1.71 9.26
N PRO A 38 -14.10 2.34 9.54
CA PRO A 38 -14.63 3.43 8.70
C PRO A 38 -13.68 4.60 8.49
N LEU A 39 -12.89 4.99 9.51
CA LEU A 39 -11.88 6.04 9.39
C LEU A 39 -10.81 5.68 8.35
N HIS A 40 -10.31 4.45 8.38
CA HIS A 40 -9.36 3.94 7.39
C HIS A 40 -9.95 4.03 5.96
N GLN A 41 -11.17 3.56 5.76
CA GLN A 41 -11.82 3.59 4.44
C GLN A 41 -12.09 5.02 3.96
N ARG A 42 -12.34 5.97 4.86
CA ARG A 42 -12.47 7.38 4.50
C ARG A 42 -11.15 7.94 3.96
N VAL A 43 -10.04 7.64 4.62
CA VAL A 43 -8.70 8.03 4.13
C VAL A 43 -8.43 7.47 2.75
N VAL A 44 -8.69 6.17 2.55
CA VAL A 44 -8.53 5.51 1.23
C VAL A 44 -9.38 6.21 0.17
N ALA A 45 -10.66 6.46 0.44
CA ALA A 45 -11.56 7.10 -0.52
C ALA A 45 -11.10 8.52 -0.91
N ARG A 46 -10.64 9.32 0.05
CA ARG A 46 -10.14 10.69 -0.20
C ARG A 46 -8.81 10.69 -0.93
N LEU A 47 -7.94 9.75 -0.58
CA LEU A 47 -6.67 9.58 -1.29
C LEU A 47 -6.88 9.20 -2.76
N LEU A 48 -7.82 8.28 -3.04
CA LEU A 48 -8.20 7.94 -4.41
C LEU A 48 -8.73 9.17 -5.18
N ALA A 49 -9.58 9.97 -4.55
CA ALA A 49 -10.10 11.19 -5.17
C ALA A 49 -8.99 12.20 -5.49
N ALA A 50 -7.94 12.27 -4.67
CA ALA A 50 -6.78 13.13 -4.92
C ALA A 50 -5.82 12.55 -5.99
N LEU A 51 -5.59 11.24 -6.00
CA LEU A 51 -4.64 10.59 -6.91
C LEU A 51 -5.20 10.37 -8.31
N THR A 52 -6.49 10.04 -8.45
CA THR A 52 -7.11 9.73 -9.74
C THR A 52 -6.93 10.83 -10.80
N PRO A 53 -7.12 12.14 -10.49
CA PRO A 53 -6.96 13.20 -11.48
C PRO A 53 -5.52 13.41 -11.98
N VAL A 54 -4.52 13.02 -11.18
CA VAL A 54 -3.09 13.22 -11.48
C VAL A 54 -2.41 11.94 -11.98
N CYS A 55 -3.13 10.81 -11.95
CA CYS A 55 -2.61 9.54 -12.42
C CYS A 55 -2.46 9.56 -13.95
N PRO A 56 -1.25 9.25 -14.50
CA PRO A 56 -1.04 9.22 -15.95
C PRO A 56 -1.93 8.18 -16.65
N ALA A 57 -2.20 8.41 -17.94
CA ALA A 57 -3.08 7.56 -18.73
C ALA A 57 -2.56 6.11 -18.92
N ASP A 58 -1.25 5.90 -18.81
CA ASP A 58 -0.61 4.58 -18.86
C ASP A 58 -0.58 3.86 -17.50
N CYS A 59 -1.04 4.53 -16.45
CA CYS A 59 -1.18 3.99 -15.10
C CYS A 59 -2.63 3.86 -14.68
N GLU A 60 -2.83 3.16 -13.58
CA GLU A 60 -4.12 3.02 -12.91
C GLU A 60 -3.94 3.06 -11.39
N VAL A 61 -4.83 3.75 -10.69
CA VAL A 61 -4.89 3.80 -9.24
C VAL A 61 -6.07 2.99 -8.74
N LEU A 62 -5.83 2.05 -7.86
CA LEU A 62 -6.85 1.16 -7.31
C LEU A 62 -6.74 1.07 -5.78
N PRO A 63 -7.88 0.95 -5.07
CA PRO A 63 -7.91 0.63 -3.65
C PRO A 63 -7.79 -0.87 -3.40
N ALA A 64 -7.44 -1.25 -2.20
CA ALA A 64 -7.58 -2.63 -1.73
C ALA A 64 -9.05 -3.13 -1.87
N PRO A 65 -9.27 -4.44 -2.11
CA PRO A 65 -8.23 -5.46 -2.24
C PRO A 65 -7.72 -5.61 -3.69
N VAL A 66 -6.45 -5.41 -3.90
CA VAL A 66 -5.73 -5.75 -5.13
C VAL A 66 -4.45 -6.46 -4.75
N ASP A 67 -4.31 -7.70 -5.17
CA ASP A 67 -3.08 -8.46 -4.97
C ASP A 67 -1.94 -7.83 -5.79
N VAL A 68 -0.85 -7.47 -5.12
CA VAL A 68 0.42 -7.10 -5.74
C VAL A 68 1.35 -8.30 -5.62
N VAL A 69 1.55 -9.00 -6.72
CA VAL A 69 2.36 -10.21 -6.80
C VAL A 69 3.78 -9.83 -7.19
N LEU A 70 4.67 -9.76 -6.21
CA LEU A 70 6.09 -9.46 -6.46
C LEU A 70 6.85 -10.70 -6.91
N ASP A 71 6.57 -11.84 -6.29
CA ASP A 71 7.12 -13.16 -6.63
C ASP A 71 6.23 -14.29 -6.08
N GLU A 72 6.70 -15.55 -6.17
CA GLU A 72 5.96 -16.74 -5.70
C GLU A 72 5.69 -16.73 -4.18
N PHE A 73 6.55 -16.07 -3.40
CA PHE A 73 6.51 -16.03 -1.94
C PHE A 73 6.04 -14.70 -1.37
N THR A 74 5.76 -13.71 -2.23
CA THR A 74 5.40 -12.37 -1.79
C THR A 74 4.21 -11.84 -2.58
N VAL A 75 3.07 -11.77 -1.91
CA VAL A 75 1.81 -11.19 -2.38
C VAL A 75 1.32 -10.22 -1.32
N MET A 76 1.30 -8.95 -1.63
CA MET A 76 0.85 -7.88 -0.73
C MET A 76 -0.44 -7.25 -1.22
N ILE A 77 -1.21 -6.67 -0.31
CA ILE A 77 -2.44 -5.93 -0.62
C ILE A 77 -2.32 -4.52 -0.03
N PRO A 78 -1.60 -3.59 -0.68
CA PRO A 78 -1.55 -2.20 -0.23
C PRO A 78 -2.95 -1.56 -0.20
N ASP A 79 -3.18 -0.62 0.72
CA ASP A 79 -4.48 0.04 0.83
C ASP A 79 -4.85 0.88 -0.39
N VAL A 80 -3.83 1.47 -1.05
CA VAL A 80 -3.92 2.05 -2.39
C VAL A 80 -2.66 1.66 -3.18
N VAL A 81 -2.85 1.29 -4.43
CA VAL A 81 -1.76 0.97 -5.34
C VAL A 81 -1.89 1.76 -6.65
N ILE A 82 -0.76 2.22 -7.18
CA ILE A 82 -0.66 2.71 -8.55
C ILE A 82 0.29 1.79 -9.30
N GLY A 83 -0.18 1.24 -10.40
CA GLY A 83 0.60 0.40 -11.30
C GLY A 83 0.45 0.82 -12.76
N ARG A 84 1.37 0.36 -13.61
CA ARG A 84 1.20 0.51 -15.06
C ARG A 84 0.06 -0.40 -15.52
N ARG A 85 -0.79 0.07 -16.43
CA ARG A 85 -1.95 -0.70 -16.91
C ARG A 85 -1.57 -2.08 -17.45
N GLU A 86 -0.41 -2.19 -18.08
CA GLU A 86 0.11 -3.44 -18.63
C GLU A 86 0.49 -4.49 -17.58
N THR A 87 0.69 -4.08 -16.31
CA THR A 87 1.01 -5.01 -15.21
C THR A 87 -0.24 -5.58 -14.54
N PHE A 88 -1.42 -5.01 -14.81
CA PHE A 88 -2.67 -5.54 -14.28
C PHE A 88 -3.19 -6.70 -15.12
N THR A 89 -3.59 -7.74 -14.43
CA THR A 89 -4.32 -8.89 -14.96
C THR A 89 -5.76 -8.85 -14.47
N GLU A 90 -6.59 -9.82 -14.83
CA GLU A 90 -7.97 -9.92 -14.30
C GLU A 90 -8.02 -10.08 -12.76
N ARG A 91 -6.94 -10.51 -12.12
CA ARG A 91 -6.91 -10.88 -10.69
C ARG A 91 -5.92 -10.11 -9.85
N ALA A 92 -4.87 -9.55 -10.45
CA ALA A 92 -3.75 -9.01 -9.69
C ALA A 92 -2.95 -7.98 -10.49
N LEU A 93 -2.18 -7.14 -9.80
CA LEU A 93 -1.01 -6.48 -10.34
C LEU A 93 0.17 -7.46 -10.23
N VAL A 94 0.76 -7.84 -11.35
CA VAL A 94 1.91 -8.74 -11.39
C VAL A 94 3.17 -7.94 -11.69
N GLY A 95 4.09 -7.92 -10.74
CA GLY A 95 5.30 -7.12 -10.78
C GLY A 95 5.31 -5.98 -9.76
N VAL A 96 6.15 -4.99 -10.01
CA VAL A 96 6.41 -3.90 -9.07
C VAL A 96 5.45 -2.74 -9.32
N PRO A 97 4.72 -2.26 -8.30
CA PRO A 97 3.87 -1.08 -8.45
C PRO A 97 4.72 0.19 -8.59
N VAL A 98 4.14 1.25 -9.15
CA VAL A 98 4.74 2.60 -9.19
C VAL A 98 4.68 3.23 -7.80
N LEU A 99 3.57 3.07 -7.10
CA LEU A 99 3.37 3.58 -5.74
C LEU A 99 2.55 2.56 -4.95
N ALA A 100 2.98 2.26 -3.74
CA ALA A 100 2.18 1.57 -2.73
C ALA A 100 1.91 2.50 -1.55
N VAL A 101 0.68 2.53 -1.06
CA VAL A 101 0.27 3.35 0.09
C VAL A 101 -0.37 2.48 1.15
N GLU A 102 0.03 2.68 2.39
CA GLU A 102 -0.56 2.03 3.56
C GLU A 102 -1.19 3.06 4.49
N VAL A 103 -2.40 2.78 4.92
CA VAL A 103 -3.12 3.54 5.95
C VAL A 103 -2.99 2.77 7.26
N VAL A 104 -2.11 3.22 8.12
CA VAL A 104 -1.67 2.48 9.30
C VAL A 104 -2.81 2.29 10.30
N SER A 105 -2.92 1.08 10.82
CA SER A 105 -3.74 0.75 11.97
C SER A 105 -2.87 0.37 13.18
N PRO A 106 -3.37 0.42 14.41
CA PRO A 106 -2.60 -0.01 15.58
C PRO A 106 -2.07 -1.45 15.48
N SER A 107 -2.79 -2.33 14.79
CA SER A 107 -2.42 -3.74 14.62
C SER A 107 -1.42 -3.99 13.49
N SER A 108 -1.35 -3.12 12.49
CA SER A 108 -0.48 -3.28 11.31
C SER A 108 0.77 -2.39 11.33
N ARG A 109 0.87 -1.45 12.28
CA ARG A 109 1.91 -0.41 12.32
C ARG A 109 3.33 -0.91 12.08
N HIS A 110 3.73 -2.01 12.72
CA HIS A 110 5.08 -2.54 12.54
C HIS A 110 5.30 -3.14 11.14
N ILE A 111 4.30 -3.80 10.62
CA ILE A 111 4.31 -4.41 9.29
C ILE A 111 4.38 -3.32 8.22
N ASP A 112 3.50 -2.30 8.32
CA ASP A 112 3.37 -1.23 7.33
C ASP A 112 4.53 -0.23 7.38
N ARG A 113 5.23 -0.10 8.53
CA ARG A 113 6.36 0.81 8.66
C ARG A 113 7.73 0.18 8.43
N PHE A 114 7.86 -1.13 8.56
CA PHE A 114 9.16 -1.78 8.49
C PHE A 114 9.21 -2.97 7.53
N LEU A 115 8.29 -3.92 7.63
CA LEU A 115 8.36 -5.15 6.83
C LEU A 115 8.00 -4.92 5.37
N LYS A 116 6.83 -4.33 5.10
CA LYS A 116 6.37 -4.08 3.73
C LYS A 116 7.28 -3.13 2.95
N PRO A 117 7.69 -1.95 3.51
CA PRO A 117 8.60 -1.08 2.79
C PRO A 117 9.96 -1.71 2.51
N ALA A 118 10.54 -2.46 3.45
CA ALA A 118 11.80 -3.17 3.19
C ALA A 118 11.67 -4.14 2.01
N ARG A 119 10.57 -4.87 1.92
CA ARG A 119 10.34 -5.83 0.84
C ARG A 119 10.02 -5.15 -0.50
N LEU A 120 9.25 -4.03 -0.47
CA LEU A 120 8.97 -3.21 -1.65
C LEU A 120 10.23 -2.52 -2.18
N ALA A 121 11.10 -2.00 -1.29
CA ALA A 121 12.39 -1.44 -1.67
C ALA A 121 13.27 -2.48 -2.38
N LEU A 122 13.36 -3.68 -1.82
CA LEU A 122 14.12 -4.79 -2.42
C LEU A 122 13.55 -5.18 -3.80
N ALA A 123 12.24 -5.08 -4.00
CA ALA A 123 11.60 -5.31 -5.29
C ALA A 123 11.77 -4.14 -6.28
N GLY A 124 12.24 -2.98 -5.82
CA GLY A 124 12.43 -1.79 -6.64
C GLY A 124 11.19 -0.90 -6.79
N CYS A 125 10.22 -0.95 -5.87
CA CYS A 125 9.07 -0.07 -5.88
C CYS A 125 9.51 1.39 -5.68
N PRO A 126 9.27 2.31 -6.65
CA PRO A 126 9.86 3.64 -6.61
C PRO A 126 9.35 4.50 -5.45
N TYR A 127 8.08 4.34 -5.09
CA TYR A 127 7.45 5.21 -4.08
C TYR A 127 6.64 4.40 -3.08
N TYR A 128 6.74 4.79 -1.82
CA TYR A 128 5.99 4.22 -0.70
C TYR A 128 5.49 5.31 0.22
N TRP A 129 4.18 5.34 0.49
CA TRP A 129 3.58 6.33 1.37
C TRP A 129 2.92 5.67 2.57
N VAL A 130 3.01 6.34 3.72
CA VAL A 130 2.42 5.90 4.98
C VAL A 130 1.52 7.01 5.51
N ILE A 131 0.27 6.67 5.80
CA ILE A 131 -0.72 7.59 6.37
C ILE A 131 -1.12 7.12 7.77
N GLU A 132 -1.01 8.00 8.75
CA GLU A 132 -1.44 7.80 10.14
C GLU A 132 -2.78 8.51 10.35
N PRO A 133 -3.92 7.79 10.41
CA PRO A 133 -5.21 8.45 10.47
C PRO A 133 -5.60 8.97 11.86
N ASN A 134 -5.10 8.37 12.94
CA ASN A 134 -5.47 8.76 14.32
C ASN A 134 -4.77 10.03 14.79
N GLU A 135 -3.55 10.24 14.36
CA GLU A 135 -2.77 11.47 14.49
C GLU A 135 -2.45 11.89 13.07
N PRO A 136 -3.34 12.66 12.41
CA PRO A 136 -3.25 12.85 10.97
C PRO A 136 -1.86 13.23 10.52
N ALA A 137 -1.19 12.30 9.83
CA ALA A 137 0.15 12.49 9.31
C ALA A 137 0.33 11.69 8.02
N LEU A 138 1.17 12.20 7.14
CA LEU A 138 1.55 11.58 5.89
C LEU A 138 3.07 11.63 5.75
N SER A 139 3.69 10.49 5.48
CA SER A 139 5.11 10.39 5.14
C SER A 139 5.24 9.77 3.76
N CYS A 140 5.89 10.47 2.85
CA CYS A 140 6.12 10.04 1.48
C CYS A 140 7.59 9.69 1.30
N PHE A 141 7.86 8.50 0.80
CA PHE A 141 9.20 8.00 0.60
C PHE A 141 9.46 7.72 -0.87
N ARG A 142 10.69 7.93 -1.30
CA ARG A 142 11.21 7.65 -2.62
C ARG A 142 12.38 6.67 -2.50
N LEU A 143 12.44 5.69 -3.39
CA LEU A 143 13.56 4.74 -3.47
C LEU A 143 14.79 5.39 -4.07
N VAL A 144 15.91 5.35 -3.35
CA VAL A 144 17.22 5.83 -3.79
C VAL A 144 18.26 4.79 -3.38
N ASP A 145 19.03 4.29 -4.33
CA ASP A 145 20.12 3.31 -4.10
C ASP A 145 19.68 2.08 -3.28
N GLY A 146 18.41 1.64 -3.46
CA GLY A 146 17.85 0.47 -2.79
C GLY A 146 17.24 0.74 -1.40
N GLU A 147 17.23 1.99 -0.94
CA GLU A 147 16.65 2.39 0.35
C GLU A 147 15.59 3.48 0.18
N TYR A 148 14.55 3.46 1.01
CA TYR A 148 13.57 4.54 1.04
C TYR A 148 14.09 5.75 1.81
N VAL A 149 14.16 6.88 1.13
CA VAL A 149 14.46 8.19 1.73
C VAL A 149 13.19 9.03 1.81
N LEU A 150 13.06 9.83 2.86
CA LEU A 150 11.92 10.73 3.02
C LEU A 150 11.96 11.80 1.92
N ASP A 151 10.87 11.91 1.17
CA ASP A 151 10.70 12.85 0.05
C ASP A 151 9.74 13.99 0.43
N GLY A 152 8.85 13.75 1.38
CA GLY A 152 7.95 14.74 1.94
C GLY A 152 7.17 14.23 3.12
N GLU A 153 6.80 15.13 4.03
CA GLU A 153 5.94 14.82 5.18
C GLU A 153 5.05 16.00 5.55
N ALA A 154 3.93 15.72 6.16
CA ALA A 154 3.04 16.70 6.75
C ALA A 154 2.27 16.12 7.93
N THR A 155 1.87 16.96 8.88
CA THR A 155 1.03 16.60 10.01
C THR A 155 -0.13 17.57 10.16
N GLY A 156 -1.26 17.08 10.63
CA GLY A 156 -2.45 17.90 10.88
C GLY A 156 -2.85 18.75 9.68
N ASP A 157 -2.82 20.06 9.86
CA ASP A 157 -3.20 21.05 8.84
C ASP A 157 -2.05 21.47 7.91
N ASP A 158 -0.84 20.98 8.12
CA ASP A 158 0.28 21.23 7.22
C ASP A 158 0.02 20.62 5.84
N VAL A 159 0.65 21.20 4.82
CA VAL A 159 0.51 20.74 3.44
C VAL A 159 1.83 20.19 2.94
N VAL A 160 1.84 18.91 2.54
CA VAL A 160 2.95 18.36 1.76
C VAL A 160 2.72 18.69 0.28
N ARG A 161 3.81 19.13 -0.37
CA ARG A 161 3.85 19.37 -1.83
C ARG A 161 4.83 18.39 -2.43
N LEU A 162 4.30 17.54 -3.30
CA LEU A 162 5.06 16.50 -3.97
C LEU A 162 5.20 16.86 -5.45
N GLU A 163 6.38 16.64 -6.00
CA GLU A 163 6.62 16.72 -7.46
C GLU A 163 6.64 15.31 -8.08
N VAL A 164 6.93 14.30 -7.29
CA VAL A 164 7.03 12.91 -7.70
C VAL A 164 6.22 12.01 -6.75
N PRO A 165 5.65 10.89 -7.22
CA PRO A 165 5.58 10.43 -8.61
C PRO A 165 4.72 11.34 -9.48
N TYR A 166 3.84 12.15 -8.86
CA TYR A 166 2.94 13.08 -9.53
C TYR A 166 2.87 14.38 -8.73
N ARG A 167 2.72 15.48 -9.43
CA ARG A 167 2.55 16.78 -8.78
C ARG A 167 1.23 16.83 -8.03
N LEU A 168 1.32 16.91 -6.70
CA LEU A 168 0.17 16.80 -5.81
C LEU A 168 0.41 17.57 -4.51
N GLU A 169 -0.63 18.20 -4.00
CA GLU A 169 -0.66 18.77 -2.65
C GLU A 169 -1.65 17.97 -1.79
N LEU A 170 -1.22 17.58 -0.59
CA LEU A 170 -2.04 16.86 0.36
C LEU A 170 -1.93 17.48 1.75
N ARG A 171 -3.08 17.54 2.43
CA ARG A 171 -3.18 17.92 3.84
C ARG A 171 -3.73 16.72 4.61
N PRO A 172 -2.99 16.17 5.60
CA PRO A 172 -3.45 14.99 6.35
C PRO A 172 -4.83 15.17 7.03
N ALA A 173 -5.13 16.34 7.56
CA ALA A 173 -6.43 16.63 8.17
C ALA A 173 -7.60 16.47 7.19
N ASP A 174 -7.39 16.78 5.90
CA ASP A 174 -8.44 16.65 4.88
C ASP A 174 -8.76 15.17 4.60
N LEU A 175 -7.77 14.26 4.77
CA LEU A 175 -7.96 12.83 4.54
C LEU A 175 -8.84 12.18 5.62
N VAL A 176 -8.85 12.71 6.84
CA VAL A 176 -9.59 12.14 7.99
C VAL A 176 -10.89 12.88 8.31
N SER A 177 -11.10 14.11 7.80
CA SER A 177 -12.24 14.94 8.13
C SER A 177 -13.58 14.24 7.88
N THR A 178 -14.53 14.44 8.78
CA THR A 178 -15.97 14.22 8.54
C THR A 178 -16.53 15.55 8.05
N TYR A 179 -17.20 15.57 6.93
CA TYR A 179 -17.78 16.76 6.32
C TYR A 179 -18.30 17.77 7.33
#